data_d40ffe88acf9d40fe72feeb99742d05f
#
_entry.id   d40ffe88acf9d40fe72feeb99742d05f
#
_cell.length_a   1.000
_cell.length_b   1.000
_cell.length_c   1.000
_cell.angle_alpha   90.00
_cell.angle_beta   90.00
_cell.angle_gamma   90.00
#
_symmetry.space_group_name_H-M   'P 1'
#
loop_
_entity.id
_entity.type
_entity.pdbx_description
1 polymer ?
#
loop_
_entity_poly.entity_id
_entity_poly.type
_entity_poly.pdbx_seq_one_letter_code
_entity_poly.pdbx_strand_id
1 'polypeptide(L)'
;MVKNNDFTGPQVLEFGKIWENMAKKGYIIPKAASNIFPAGQVEDIATGKAAMYLNGTWLPNEIKGNAPDMNWGEFAWPAISPAGDGIEANHFGSQSFAINKNSKHAEEAFRFIVYMTTGKWDERLASESIGIPVANDSEWPVQLADAKLIVDSTTKRFPYACGMEDSPDINAKIKENFAKLIVGTHTAQSFADAMTK
;
A
#
# COMPACT_ATOMS: atom_id res chain seq x y z
N MET A 1 10.34 9.90 12.40
CA MET A 1 8.94 10.02 12.87
C MET A 1 8.40 8.67 13.31
N VAL A 2 7.80 7.86 12.46
CA VAL A 2 7.19 6.58 12.87
C VAL A 2 8.15 5.64 13.59
N LYS A 3 9.37 5.49 13.09
CA LYS A 3 10.39 4.59 13.67
C LYS A 3 10.75 4.90 15.15
N ASN A 4 10.56 6.12 15.59
CA ASN A 4 10.86 6.56 16.95
C ASN A 4 9.59 6.86 17.76
N ASN A 5 8.40 6.52 17.25
CA ASN A 5 7.11 6.88 17.85
C ASN A 5 6.92 8.39 18.06
N ASP A 6 7.62 9.19 17.27
CA ASP A 6 7.57 10.64 17.37
C ASP A 6 6.55 11.20 16.38
N PHE A 7 5.42 11.59 16.87
CA PHE A 7 4.34 12.25 16.14
C PHE A 7 4.17 13.72 16.50
N THR A 8 5.19 14.34 17.13
CA THR A 8 5.13 15.76 17.57
C THR A 8 5.43 16.74 16.44
N GLY A 9 5.93 16.27 15.29
CA GLY A 9 6.29 17.11 14.16
C GLY A 9 5.08 17.78 13.49
N PRO A 10 5.25 18.99 12.90
CA PRO A 10 4.17 19.74 12.24
C PRO A 10 3.54 18.98 11.08
N GLN A 11 4.24 17.99 10.50
CA GLN A 11 3.74 17.16 9.41
C GLN A 11 2.52 16.33 9.79
N VAL A 12 2.36 15.98 11.07
CA VAL A 12 1.18 15.22 11.55
C VAL A 12 -0.08 16.09 11.46
N LEU A 13 0.04 17.37 11.86
CA LEU A 13 -1.06 18.33 11.73
C LEU A 13 -1.36 18.64 10.25
N GLU A 14 -0.33 18.80 9.41
CA GLU A 14 -0.48 19.03 7.98
C GLU A 14 -1.22 17.84 7.31
N PHE A 15 -0.80 16.63 7.59
CA PHE A 15 -1.49 15.41 7.16
C PHE A 15 -2.96 15.43 7.62
N GLY A 16 -3.21 15.73 8.89
CA GLY A 16 -4.56 15.82 9.44
C GLY A 16 -5.44 16.82 8.69
N LYS A 17 -4.91 18.02 8.37
CA LYS A 17 -5.64 19.06 7.62
C LYS A 17 -6.03 18.61 6.21
N ILE A 18 -5.15 17.89 5.52
CA ILE A 18 -5.42 17.39 4.18
C ILE A 18 -6.59 16.42 4.20
N TRP A 19 -6.53 15.40 5.06
CA TRP A 19 -7.57 14.38 5.15
C TRP A 19 -8.89 14.93 5.71
N GLU A 20 -8.84 15.83 6.69
CA GLU A 20 -10.04 16.54 7.17
C GLU A 20 -10.73 17.34 6.05
N ASN A 21 -9.95 18.02 5.22
CA ASN A 21 -10.48 18.77 4.07
C ASN A 21 -11.09 17.84 3.02
N MET A 22 -10.45 16.71 2.70
CA MET A 22 -10.99 15.70 1.78
C MET A 22 -12.30 15.11 2.31
N ALA A 23 -12.37 14.81 3.60
CA ALA A 23 -13.58 14.31 4.24
C ALA A 23 -14.72 15.34 4.20
N LYS A 24 -14.44 16.61 4.55
CA LYS A 24 -15.41 17.72 4.50
C LYS A 24 -15.96 17.99 3.09
N LYS A 25 -15.14 17.76 2.07
CA LYS A 25 -15.54 17.89 0.65
C LYS A 25 -16.32 16.68 0.12
N GLY A 26 -16.48 15.63 0.93
CA GLY A 26 -17.16 14.42 0.51
C GLY A 26 -16.37 13.55 -0.48
N TYR A 27 -15.04 13.70 -0.52
CA TYR A 27 -14.18 12.89 -1.40
C TYR A 27 -13.92 11.50 -0.82
N ILE A 28 -14.19 11.30 0.45
CA ILE A 28 -14.04 10.01 1.12
C ILE A 28 -15.41 9.40 1.31
N ILE A 29 -15.60 8.17 0.85
CA ILE A 29 -16.89 7.48 1.03
C ILE A 29 -17.17 7.25 2.52
N PRO A 30 -18.42 7.42 2.98
CA PRO A 30 -18.75 7.42 4.42
C PRO A 30 -18.33 6.14 5.15
N LYS A 31 -18.37 4.99 4.47
CA LYS A 31 -18.00 3.69 5.07
C LYS A 31 -16.50 3.38 5.02
N ALA A 32 -15.66 4.26 4.47
CA ALA A 32 -14.21 3.99 4.34
C ALA A 32 -13.54 3.67 5.68
N ALA A 33 -13.99 4.30 6.77
CA ALA A 33 -13.47 4.07 8.12
C ALA A 33 -13.76 2.66 8.69
N SER A 34 -14.77 1.98 8.17
CA SER A 34 -15.24 0.65 8.64
C SER A 34 -15.06 -0.45 7.60
N ASN A 35 -14.62 -0.12 6.40
CA ASN A 35 -14.40 -1.12 5.35
C ASN A 35 -13.26 -2.08 5.72
N ILE A 36 -13.48 -3.34 5.42
CA ILE A 36 -12.52 -4.42 5.66
C ILE A 36 -11.88 -4.80 4.32
N PHE A 37 -10.55 -4.81 4.30
CA PHE A 37 -9.79 -5.34 3.16
C PHE A 37 -9.80 -6.89 3.16
N PRO A 38 -9.89 -7.52 1.99
CA PRO A 38 -10.12 -6.91 0.67
C PRO A 38 -11.59 -6.68 0.35
N ALA A 39 -12.50 -7.42 0.95
CA ALA A 39 -13.87 -7.59 0.49
C ALA A 39 -14.63 -6.25 0.29
N GLY A 40 -14.81 -5.47 1.36
CA GLY A 40 -15.61 -4.23 1.27
C GLY A 40 -14.96 -3.13 0.44
N GLN A 41 -13.65 -3.04 0.47
CA GLN A 41 -12.90 -2.00 -0.26
C GLN A 41 -12.83 -2.31 -1.75
N VAL A 42 -12.59 -3.56 -2.13
CA VAL A 42 -12.58 -3.98 -3.53
C VAL A 42 -13.97 -3.91 -4.13
N GLU A 43 -15.02 -4.24 -3.37
CA GLU A 43 -16.41 -4.08 -3.80
C GLU A 43 -16.73 -2.63 -4.19
N ASP A 44 -16.27 -1.65 -3.41
CA ASP A 44 -16.59 -0.25 -3.67
C ASP A 44 -15.99 0.27 -4.98
N ILE A 45 -14.75 -0.14 -5.31
CA ILE A 45 -14.13 0.20 -6.59
C ILE A 45 -14.77 -0.61 -7.74
N ALA A 46 -14.99 -1.90 -7.55
CA ALA A 46 -15.54 -2.80 -8.55
C ALA A 46 -16.98 -2.44 -8.95
N THR A 47 -17.76 -1.88 -8.03
CA THR A 47 -19.15 -1.43 -8.27
C THR A 47 -19.25 0.05 -8.66
N GLY A 48 -18.14 0.75 -8.82
CA GLY A 48 -18.10 2.17 -9.19
C GLY A 48 -18.55 3.13 -8.09
N LYS A 49 -18.69 2.67 -6.83
CA LYS A 49 -19.01 3.53 -5.68
C LYS A 49 -17.81 4.41 -5.29
N ALA A 50 -16.60 3.95 -5.57
CA ALA A 50 -15.38 4.71 -5.43
C ALA A 50 -14.67 4.80 -6.80
N ALA A 51 -14.24 5.99 -7.19
CA ALA A 51 -13.51 6.21 -8.43
C ALA A 51 -12.00 5.96 -8.29
N MET A 52 -11.48 6.02 -7.06
CA MET A 52 -10.06 5.81 -6.75
C MET A 52 -9.91 5.00 -5.47
N TYR A 53 -8.84 4.24 -5.41
CA TYR A 53 -8.49 3.43 -4.26
C TYR A 53 -6.99 3.48 -4.01
N LEU A 54 -6.60 4.00 -2.85
CA LEU A 54 -5.20 4.02 -2.43
C LEU A 54 -4.80 2.63 -1.92
N ASN A 55 -3.98 1.93 -2.70
CA ASN A 55 -3.54 0.58 -2.38
C ASN A 55 -2.17 0.30 -3.01
N GLY A 56 -1.77 -0.96 -3.10
CA GLY A 56 -0.54 -1.41 -3.71
C GLY A 56 -0.74 -2.23 -4.99
N THR A 57 0.35 -2.64 -5.59
CA THR A 57 0.41 -3.39 -6.85
C THR A 57 -0.23 -4.78 -6.80
N TRP A 58 -0.72 -5.24 -5.67
CA TRP A 58 -1.52 -6.46 -5.53
C TRP A 58 -3.02 -6.25 -5.84
N LEU A 59 -3.49 -4.99 -5.89
CA LEU A 59 -4.89 -4.67 -6.16
C LEU A 59 -5.41 -5.18 -7.51
N PRO A 60 -4.64 -5.18 -8.60
CA PRO A 60 -5.08 -5.76 -9.87
C PRO A 60 -5.58 -7.19 -9.78
N ASN A 61 -4.94 -8.03 -8.97
CA ASN A 61 -5.37 -9.41 -8.77
C ASN A 61 -6.74 -9.50 -8.06
N GLU A 62 -6.98 -8.61 -7.10
CA GLU A 62 -8.27 -8.51 -6.40
C GLU A 62 -9.38 -8.00 -7.32
N ILE A 63 -9.07 -7.01 -8.17
CA ILE A 63 -10.02 -6.48 -9.17
C ILE A 63 -10.39 -7.57 -10.18
N LYS A 64 -9.41 -8.32 -10.70
CA LYS A 64 -9.63 -9.41 -11.64
C LYS A 64 -10.67 -10.42 -11.14
N GLY A 65 -10.64 -10.73 -9.84
CA GLY A 65 -11.60 -11.65 -9.22
C GLY A 65 -13.02 -11.09 -9.07
N ASN A 66 -13.17 -9.77 -8.94
CA ASN A 66 -14.43 -9.13 -8.61
C ASN A 66 -15.07 -8.34 -9.77
N ALA A 67 -14.25 -7.82 -10.69
CA ALA A 67 -14.67 -7.03 -11.83
C ALA A 67 -13.71 -7.23 -13.01
N PRO A 68 -13.71 -8.39 -13.67
CA PRO A 68 -12.72 -8.77 -14.68
C PRO A 68 -12.70 -7.85 -15.91
N ASP A 69 -13.82 -7.22 -16.21
CA ASP A 69 -14.00 -6.32 -17.37
C ASP A 69 -13.78 -4.83 -17.01
N MET A 70 -13.37 -4.54 -15.78
CA MET A 70 -13.18 -3.16 -15.35
C MET A 70 -11.94 -2.55 -16.02
N ASN A 71 -12.12 -1.39 -16.65
CA ASN A 71 -11.02 -0.56 -17.15
C ASN A 71 -10.46 0.29 -16.01
N TRP A 72 -9.20 0.12 -15.69
CA TRP A 72 -8.51 0.80 -14.60
C TRP A 72 -7.06 1.07 -14.97
N GLY A 73 -6.42 1.98 -14.26
CA GLY A 73 -5.01 2.32 -14.37
C GLY A 73 -4.45 2.70 -13.01
N GLU A 74 -3.14 2.80 -12.92
CA GLU A 74 -2.44 3.15 -11.69
C GLU A 74 -1.65 4.45 -11.85
N PHE A 75 -1.57 5.23 -10.79
CA PHE A 75 -0.71 6.42 -10.73
C PHE A 75 -0.13 6.58 -9.34
N ALA A 76 1.05 7.19 -9.27
CA ALA A 76 1.67 7.51 -7.99
C ALA A 76 0.87 8.57 -7.25
N TRP A 77 0.75 8.43 -5.92
CA TRP A 77 0.13 9.47 -5.11
C TRP A 77 0.89 10.78 -5.28
N PRO A 78 0.24 11.87 -5.71
CA PRO A 78 0.93 13.13 -5.93
C PRO A 78 1.44 13.73 -4.62
N ALA A 79 2.45 14.58 -4.72
CA ALA A 79 2.89 15.38 -3.58
C ALA A 79 1.72 16.22 -3.04
N ILE A 80 1.44 16.10 -1.76
CA ILE A 80 0.33 16.77 -1.08
C ILE A 80 0.80 18.01 -0.29
N SER A 81 2.09 18.24 -0.27
CA SER A 81 2.69 19.44 0.31
C SER A 81 3.92 19.87 -0.48
N PRO A 82 4.31 21.16 -0.44
CA PRO A 82 5.51 21.66 -1.13
C PRO A 82 6.80 20.95 -0.73
N ALA A 83 6.86 20.39 0.48
CA ALA A 83 8.01 19.62 0.94
C ALA A 83 8.19 18.28 0.19
N GLY A 84 7.17 17.82 -0.50
CA GLY A 84 7.20 16.62 -1.34
C GLY A 84 7.41 16.89 -2.83
N ASP A 85 7.43 18.15 -3.26
CA ASP A 85 7.55 18.50 -4.66
C ASP A 85 8.87 17.97 -5.26
N GLY A 86 8.77 17.29 -6.40
CA GLY A 86 9.91 16.69 -7.07
C GLY A 86 10.48 15.43 -6.38
N ILE A 87 9.82 14.90 -5.37
CA ILE A 87 10.19 13.64 -4.72
C ILE A 87 9.22 12.54 -5.15
N GLU A 88 9.68 11.66 -6.02
CA GLU A 88 8.97 10.44 -6.38
C GLU A 88 9.25 9.37 -5.32
N ALA A 89 8.38 9.31 -4.30
CA ALA A 89 8.56 8.45 -3.14
C ALA A 89 7.49 7.37 -3.07
N ASN A 90 7.91 6.12 -2.93
CA ASN A 90 7.00 4.99 -2.82
C ASN A 90 7.39 4.05 -1.67
N HIS A 91 6.39 3.33 -1.16
CA HIS A 91 6.60 2.24 -0.22
C HIS A 91 6.98 0.98 -0.99
N PHE A 92 7.95 0.27 -0.47
CA PHE A 92 8.36 -1.03 -0.99
C PHE A 92 8.32 -2.06 0.12
N GLY A 93 7.68 -3.17 -0.16
CA GLY A 93 7.73 -4.38 0.63
C GLY A 93 7.90 -5.57 -0.28
N SER A 94 8.46 -6.64 0.24
CA SER A 94 8.57 -7.91 -0.47
C SER A 94 7.97 -9.01 0.36
N GLN A 95 7.30 -9.94 -0.31
CA GLN A 95 7.01 -11.24 0.27
C GLN A 95 8.24 -12.12 0.09
N SER A 96 8.68 -12.76 1.15
CA SER A 96 9.92 -13.53 1.14
C SER A 96 9.66 -14.99 1.48
N PHE A 97 10.40 -15.87 0.84
CA PHE A 97 10.46 -17.27 1.25
C PHE A 97 11.51 -17.42 2.35
N ALA A 98 11.20 -18.19 3.37
CA ALA A 98 12.13 -18.54 4.42
C ALA A 98 12.22 -20.07 4.57
N ILE A 99 13.42 -20.57 4.79
CA ILE A 99 13.66 -21.99 5.07
C ILE A 99 13.82 -22.16 6.57
N ASN A 100 13.05 -23.07 7.16
CA ASN A 100 13.22 -23.38 8.57
C ASN A 100 14.65 -23.94 8.82
N LYS A 101 15.39 -23.33 9.73
CA LYS A 101 16.77 -23.71 10.05
C LYS A 101 16.94 -25.17 10.49
N ASN A 102 15.87 -25.79 11.00
CA ASN A 102 15.84 -27.19 11.42
C ASN A 102 15.30 -28.14 10.35
N SER A 103 15.05 -27.65 9.12
CA SER A 103 14.59 -28.49 8.02
C SER A 103 15.64 -29.53 7.66
N LYS A 104 15.20 -30.79 7.51
CA LYS A 104 16.05 -31.86 6.97
C LYS A 104 16.16 -31.81 5.44
N HIS A 105 15.42 -30.91 4.79
CA HIS A 105 15.32 -30.72 3.35
C HIS A 105 15.64 -29.27 2.96
N ALA A 106 16.60 -28.65 3.63
CA ALA A 106 16.92 -27.23 3.42
C ALA A 106 17.45 -26.97 1.99
N GLU A 107 18.23 -27.89 1.44
CA GLU A 107 18.79 -27.75 0.10
C GLU A 107 17.72 -27.89 -0.97
N GLU A 108 16.83 -28.86 -0.85
CA GLU A 108 15.70 -29.04 -1.76
C GLU A 108 14.74 -27.85 -1.72
N ALA A 109 14.47 -27.31 -0.52
CA ALA A 109 13.67 -26.10 -0.34
C ALA A 109 14.34 -24.90 -1.02
N PHE A 110 15.64 -24.74 -0.89
CA PHE A 110 16.38 -23.67 -1.57
C PHE A 110 16.32 -23.81 -3.09
N ARG A 111 16.53 -25.01 -3.62
CA ARG A 111 16.41 -25.27 -5.06
C ARG A 111 15.01 -24.95 -5.58
N PHE A 112 13.96 -25.28 -4.80
CA PHE A 112 12.59 -24.93 -5.14
C PHE A 112 12.37 -23.40 -5.18
N ILE A 113 12.90 -22.68 -4.19
CA ILE A 113 12.81 -21.19 -4.17
C ILE A 113 13.50 -20.62 -5.41
N VAL A 114 14.71 -21.03 -5.71
CA VAL A 114 15.45 -20.58 -6.91
C VAL A 114 14.67 -20.88 -8.18
N TYR A 115 14.10 -22.07 -8.29
CA TYR A 115 13.28 -22.47 -9.43
C TYR A 115 12.07 -21.56 -9.62
N MET A 116 11.40 -21.16 -8.52
CA MET A 116 10.21 -20.31 -8.57
C MET A 116 10.51 -18.84 -8.85
N THR A 117 11.72 -18.38 -8.54
CA THR A 117 12.10 -16.96 -8.55
C THR A 117 13.09 -16.60 -9.66
N THR A 118 13.26 -17.45 -10.67
CA THR A 118 14.17 -17.22 -11.79
C THR A 118 13.60 -17.63 -13.13
N GLY A 119 13.98 -16.90 -14.19
CA GLY A 119 13.63 -17.17 -15.57
C GLY A 119 12.12 -17.29 -15.81
N LYS A 120 11.74 -18.16 -16.73
CA LYS A 120 10.33 -18.33 -17.14
C LYS A 120 9.35 -18.66 -16.01
N TRP A 121 9.83 -19.21 -14.90
CA TRP A 121 8.96 -19.54 -13.77
C TRP A 121 8.64 -18.31 -12.90
N ASP A 122 9.59 -17.38 -12.79
CA ASP A 122 9.35 -16.08 -12.17
C ASP A 122 8.35 -15.26 -13.00
N GLU A 123 8.53 -15.21 -14.32
CA GLU A 123 7.59 -14.56 -15.25
C GLU A 123 6.19 -15.17 -15.18
N ARG A 124 6.10 -16.51 -15.13
CA ARG A 124 4.83 -17.20 -15.00
C ARG A 124 4.16 -16.90 -13.66
N LEU A 125 4.91 -16.95 -12.55
CA LEU A 125 4.39 -16.61 -11.23
C LEU A 125 3.88 -15.17 -11.19
N ALA A 126 4.68 -14.23 -11.70
CA ALA A 126 4.30 -12.84 -11.82
C ALA A 126 3.03 -12.63 -12.67
N SER A 127 2.94 -13.29 -13.82
CA SER A 127 1.78 -13.18 -14.72
C SER A 127 0.49 -13.75 -14.12
N GLU A 128 0.57 -14.93 -13.50
CA GLU A 128 -0.62 -15.59 -12.91
C GLU A 128 -1.10 -14.88 -11.63
N SER A 129 -0.19 -14.36 -10.82
CA SER A 129 -0.52 -13.61 -9.59
C SER A 129 -0.74 -12.13 -9.80
N ILE A 130 -0.49 -11.60 -10.99
CA ILE A 130 -0.40 -10.15 -11.29
C ILE A 130 0.50 -9.49 -10.23
N GLY A 131 1.72 -10.00 -10.13
CA GLY A 131 2.73 -9.56 -9.17
C GLY A 131 3.97 -9.03 -9.85
N ILE A 132 4.75 -8.24 -9.12
CA ILE A 132 6.06 -7.77 -9.59
C ILE A 132 7.02 -8.97 -9.62
N PRO A 133 7.68 -9.26 -10.75
CA PRO A 133 8.65 -10.35 -10.83
C PRO A 133 9.85 -10.08 -9.90
N VAL A 134 10.47 -11.14 -9.44
CA VAL A 134 11.62 -11.08 -8.52
C VAL A 134 12.91 -10.80 -9.26
N ALA A 135 13.12 -11.44 -10.39
CA ALA A 135 14.33 -11.28 -11.19
C ALA A 135 14.27 -10.01 -12.05
N ASN A 136 15.40 -9.29 -12.12
CA ASN A 136 15.46 -8.01 -12.82
C ASN A 136 15.32 -8.12 -14.34
N ASP A 137 15.56 -9.30 -14.90
CA ASP A 137 15.47 -9.61 -16.32
C ASP A 137 14.15 -10.29 -16.73
N SER A 138 13.24 -10.50 -15.77
CA SER A 138 11.91 -11.04 -16.04
C SER A 138 10.96 -9.99 -16.60
N GLU A 139 10.10 -10.42 -17.52
CA GLU A 139 9.04 -9.58 -18.07
C GLU A 139 7.95 -9.30 -17.02
N TRP A 140 7.49 -8.05 -16.99
CA TRP A 140 6.38 -7.64 -16.13
C TRP A 140 5.03 -8.01 -16.76
N PRO A 141 4.04 -8.42 -15.97
CA PRO A 141 2.66 -8.55 -16.44
C PRO A 141 2.16 -7.26 -17.06
N VAL A 142 1.47 -7.36 -18.20
CA VAL A 142 0.92 -6.19 -18.90
C VAL A 142 -0.02 -5.36 -18.01
N GLN A 143 -0.71 -5.99 -17.09
CA GLN A 143 -1.58 -5.34 -16.12
C GLN A 143 -0.84 -4.40 -15.16
N LEU A 144 0.47 -4.59 -14.99
CA LEU A 144 1.32 -3.76 -14.14
C LEU A 144 2.19 -2.76 -14.94
N ALA A 145 1.81 -2.44 -16.17
CA ALA A 145 2.57 -1.48 -16.99
C ALA A 145 2.69 -0.10 -16.32
N ASP A 146 1.60 0.41 -15.76
CA ASP A 146 1.60 1.67 -15.02
C ASP A 146 2.44 1.58 -13.74
N ALA A 147 2.29 0.47 -12.99
CA ALA A 147 3.09 0.22 -11.79
C ALA A 147 4.60 0.19 -12.11
N LYS A 148 4.98 -0.38 -13.25
CA LYS A 148 6.37 -0.38 -13.70
C LYS A 148 6.91 1.02 -13.92
N LEU A 149 6.15 1.89 -14.57
CA LEU A 149 6.53 3.30 -14.75
C LEU A 149 6.71 4.02 -13.41
N ILE A 150 5.82 3.76 -12.45
CA ILE A 150 5.91 4.30 -11.08
C ILE A 150 7.19 3.80 -10.39
N VAL A 151 7.48 2.50 -10.47
CA VAL A 151 8.70 1.92 -9.87
C VAL A 151 9.96 2.49 -10.52
N ASP A 152 10.00 2.59 -11.84
CA ASP A 152 11.14 3.10 -12.59
C ASP A 152 11.41 4.59 -12.30
N SER A 153 10.37 5.40 -12.05
CA SER A 153 10.49 6.82 -11.69
C SER A 153 10.82 7.05 -10.22
N THR A 154 10.73 6.03 -9.37
CA THR A 154 10.89 6.18 -7.92
C THR A 154 12.32 6.56 -7.55
N THR A 155 12.48 7.74 -6.96
CA THR A 155 13.78 8.25 -6.49
C THR A 155 14.03 7.97 -5.01
N LYS A 156 12.97 7.73 -4.23
CA LYS A 156 13.06 7.49 -2.79
C LYS A 156 12.17 6.32 -2.36
N ARG A 157 12.76 5.35 -1.69
CA ARG A 157 12.08 4.14 -1.23
C ARG A 157 11.92 4.14 0.28
N PHE A 158 10.74 3.76 0.75
CA PHE A 158 10.43 3.58 2.17
C PHE A 158 10.03 2.12 2.43
N PRO A 159 10.29 1.59 3.64
CA PRO A 159 9.74 0.30 4.04
C PRO A 159 8.22 0.31 3.93
N TYR A 160 7.63 -0.85 3.62
CA TYR A 160 6.19 -1.03 3.64
C TYR A 160 5.60 -0.54 4.97
N ALA A 161 4.44 0.12 4.90
CA ALA A 161 3.80 0.74 6.06
C ALA A 161 4.73 1.63 6.92
N CYS A 162 5.83 2.14 6.36
CA CYS A 162 6.86 2.92 7.08
C CYS A 162 7.44 2.20 8.31
N GLY A 163 7.43 0.88 8.34
CA GLY A 163 7.88 0.07 9.47
C GLY A 163 6.87 -0.03 10.62
N MET A 164 5.62 0.39 10.42
CA MET A 164 4.57 0.28 11.45
C MET A 164 4.15 -1.16 11.76
N GLU A 165 4.44 -2.11 10.87
CA GLU A 165 4.14 -3.52 11.07
C GLU A 165 4.86 -4.09 12.30
N ASP A 166 6.02 -3.54 12.63
CA ASP A 166 6.80 -3.93 13.81
C ASP A 166 6.24 -3.35 15.14
N SER A 167 5.19 -2.53 15.06
CA SER A 167 4.62 -1.81 16.19
C SER A 167 3.08 -1.90 16.20
N PRO A 168 2.49 -3.04 16.61
CA PRO A 168 1.04 -3.26 16.58
C PRO A 168 0.23 -2.17 17.29
N ASP A 169 0.71 -1.68 18.44
CA ASP A 169 0.03 -0.65 19.22
C ASP A 169 -0.03 0.69 18.49
N ILE A 170 1.08 1.07 17.81
CA ILE A 170 1.12 2.29 17.00
C ILE A 170 0.19 2.15 15.80
N ASN A 171 0.20 1.02 15.15
CA ASN A 171 -0.68 0.75 14.02
C ASN A 171 -2.15 0.83 14.42
N ALA A 172 -2.52 0.24 15.57
CA ALA A 172 -3.87 0.33 16.11
C ALA A 172 -4.26 1.78 16.43
N LYS A 173 -3.38 2.54 17.07
CA LYS A 173 -3.57 3.95 17.39
C LYS A 173 -3.77 4.81 16.14
N ILE A 174 -2.95 4.62 15.11
CA ILE A 174 -3.08 5.33 13.84
C ILE A 174 -4.43 4.99 13.18
N LYS A 175 -4.77 3.71 13.07
CA LYS A 175 -6.02 3.26 12.44
C LYS A 175 -7.24 3.85 13.14
N GLU A 176 -7.28 3.80 14.46
CA GLU A 176 -8.39 4.33 15.24
C GLU A 176 -8.56 5.84 15.06
N ASN A 177 -7.47 6.60 15.23
CA ASN A 177 -7.54 8.06 15.15
C ASN A 177 -7.74 8.56 13.72
N PHE A 178 -7.18 7.88 12.73
CA PHE A 178 -7.43 8.17 11.32
C PHE A 178 -8.89 7.90 10.93
N ALA A 179 -9.48 6.80 11.40
CA ALA A 179 -10.90 6.52 11.19
C ALA A 179 -11.78 7.64 11.75
N LYS A 180 -11.49 8.12 12.96
CA LYS A 180 -12.19 9.27 13.58
C LYS A 180 -12.03 10.57 12.79
N LEU A 181 -10.87 10.79 12.18
CA LEU A 181 -10.59 11.96 11.36
C LEU A 181 -11.44 11.95 10.08
N ILE A 182 -11.46 10.85 9.34
CA ILE A 182 -12.18 10.77 8.06
C ILE A 182 -13.70 10.73 8.19
N VAL A 183 -14.24 10.36 9.35
CA VAL A 183 -15.69 10.47 9.64
C VAL A 183 -16.07 11.78 10.32
N GLY A 184 -15.11 12.67 10.55
CA GLY A 184 -15.36 14.00 11.13
C GLY A 184 -15.53 14.06 12.65
N THR A 185 -15.22 12.97 13.36
CA THR A 185 -15.22 12.94 14.84
C THR A 185 -13.97 13.64 15.41
N HIS A 186 -12.86 13.59 14.68
CA HIS A 186 -11.66 14.38 14.96
C HIS A 186 -11.54 15.53 13.97
N THR A 187 -11.04 16.67 14.48
CA THR A 187 -10.42 17.70 13.64
C THR A 187 -8.96 17.34 13.40
N ALA A 188 -8.31 18.03 12.45
CA ALA A 188 -6.87 17.88 12.23
C ALA A 188 -6.05 18.08 13.52
N GLN A 189 -6.43 19.07 14.34
CA GLN A 189 -5.75 19.35 15.61
C GLN A 189 -5.98 18.22 16.62
N SER A 190 -7.23 17.79 16.84
CA SER A 190 -7.50 16.70 17.79
C SER A 190 -6.91 15.36 17.35
N PHE A 191 -6.77 15.13 16.04
CA PHE A 191 -6.02 14.00 15.52
C PHE A 191 -4.53 14.09 15.89
N ALA A 192 -3.89 15.23 15.63
CA ALA A 192 -2.48 15.43 15.96
C ALA A 192 -2.23 15.29 17.48
N ASP A 193 -3.10 15.86 18.31
CA ASP A 193 -3.02 15.74 19.77
C ASP A 193 -3.17 14.30 20.26
N ALA A 194 -4.06 13.52 19.62
CA ALA A 194 -4.25 12.11 19.94
C ALA A 194 -3.04 11.25 19.54
N MET A 195 -2.35 11.63 18.47
CA MET A 195 -1.15 10.90 18.02
C MET A 195 0.06 11.14 18.95
N THR A 196 0.13 12.27 19.65
CA THR A 196 1.26 12.61 20.55
C THR A 196 1.11 12.04 21.97
N LYS A 197 -0.08 11.63 22.38
CA LYS A 197 -0.35 10.97 23.67
C LYS A 197 -0.04 9.49 23.61
#